data_d4381eb28a0e3ec2364e44f64a82cb60
#
_entry.id   d4381eb28a0e3ec2364e44f64a82cb60
#
_cell.length_a   1.000
_cell.length_b   1.000
_cell.length_c   1.000
_cell.angle_alpha   90.00
_cell.angle_beta   90.00
_cell.angle_gamma   90.00
#
_symmetry.space_group_name_H-M   'P 1'
#
loop_
_entity.id
_entity.type
_entity.pdbx_description
1 polymer ?
#
loop_
_entity_poly.entity_id
_entity_poly.type
_entity_poly.pdbx_seq_one_letter_code
_entity_poly.pdbx_strand_id
1 'polypeptide(L)'
;MSSPKKMASKIVHWSLSLLIVGALAGCATPQYATQTTFIPPQTSAGLACISHCQTELQQCQNTCAAARQSCIANIEPAAQEAFATALKTYEAERKKYEIDRQFYELNRTMRMGYSYPVFVPGYGWVMRPGFYQDFYDDPPTPPVAPSLAEERKRLIQEQCDSAPCPCEQNFEQCYVGCGGGVKKTVVCIANCKDSDPKPQPQSPVLPEGGVQQQLTPLKP
;
A
#
# COMPACT_ATOMS: atom_id res chain seq x y z
N MET A 1 50.86 21.94 7.49
CA MET A 1 50.04 22.54 8.57
C MET A 1 48.60 22.65 8.05
N SER A 2 47.73 21.71 8.43
CA SER A 2 46.34 21.66 7.96
C SER A 2 45.48 22.63 8.77
N SER A 3 44.77 23.51 8.06
CA SER A 3 43.95 24.58 8.67
C SER A 3 42.79 24.00 9.53
N PRO A 4 42.61 24.40 10.77
CA PRO A 4 41.61 23.87 11.72
C PRO A 4 40.15 24.12 11.26
N LYS A 5 39.93 25.09 10.37
CA LYS A 5 38.58 25.41 9.82
C LYS A 5 37.94 24.30 8.98
N LYS A 6 38.75 23.45 8.31
CA LYS A 6 38.23 22.34 7.49
C LYS A 6 37.79 21.13 8.30
N MET A 7 38.31 20.96 9.53
CA MET A 7 37.88 19.87 10.42
C MET A 7 36.53 20.14 11.08
N ALA A 8 36.27 21.37 11.50
CA ALA A 8 35.00 21.73 12.15
C ALA A 8 33.78 21.55 11.21
N SER A 9 33.94 21.88 9.91
CA SER A 9 32.87 21.73 8.92
C SER A 9 32.48 20.27 8.69
N LYS A 10 33.43 19.33 8.66
CA LYS A 10 33.16 17.91 8.47
C LYS A 10 32.42 17.27 9.67
N ILE A 11 32.76 17.69 10.88
CA ILE A 11 32.12 17.18 12.12
C ILE A 11 30.66 17.62 12.18
N VAL A 12 30.35 18.87 11.81
CA VAL A 12 28.98 19.40 11.78
C VAL A 12 28.11 18.66 10.74
N HIS A 13 28.63 18.36 9.57
CA HIS A 13 27.90 17.61 8.55
C HIS A 13 27.62 16.15 8.95
N TRP A 14 28.56 15.49 9.63
CA TRP A 14 28.38 14.14 10.14
C TRP A 14 27.35 14.07 11.28
N SER A 15 27.36 15.05 12.17
CA SER A 15 26.39 15.14 13.27
C SER A 15 24.96 15.42 12.76
N LEU A 16 24.82 16.26 11.75
CA LEU A 16 23.52 16.55 11.14
C LEU A 16 22.95 15.36 10.38
N SER A 17 23.79 14.58 9.68
CA SER A 17 23.39 13.36 8.98
C SER A 17 22.94 12.26 9.92
N LEU A 18 23.57 12.10 11.09
CA LEU A 18 23.17 11.12 12.10
C LEU A 18 21.80 11.46 12.73
N LEU A 19 21.50 12.75 12.92
CA LEU A 19 20.21 13.21 13.45
C LEU A 19 19.04 12.95 12.49
N ILE A 20 19.26 13.07 11.18
CA ILE A 20 18.22 12.83 10.17
C ILE A 20 17.89 11.34 10.05
N VAL A 21 18.88 10.44 10.16
CA VAL A 21 18.66 8.98 10.13
C VAL A 21 17.88 8.50 11.36
N GLY A 22 18.11 9.12 12.54
CA GLY A 22 17.37 8.80 13.77
C GLY A 22 15.89 9.17 13.73
N ALA A 23 15.50 10.20 12.99
CA ALA A 23 14.11 10.67 12.91
C ALA A 23 13.21 9.79 12.05
N LEU A 24 13.76 8.97 11.14
CA LEU A 24 13.00 8.05 10.29
C LEU A 24 12.64 6.70 10.95
N ALA A 25 13.22 6.39 12.11
CA ALA A 25 12.95 5.15 12.85
C ALA A 25 11.69 5.20 13.73
N GLY A 26 10.91 6.28 13.74
CA GLY A 26 10.02 6.64 14.84
C GLY A 26 8.54 6.36 14.73
N CYS A 27 7.98 5.72 13.69
CA CYS A 27 6.53 5.51 13.61
C CYS A 27 6.11 4.16 13.02
N ALA A 28 6.70 3.07 13.50
CA ALA A 28 6.17 1.75 13.18
C ALA A 28 4.90 1.51 14.04
N THR A 29 3.72 1.64 13.42
CA THR A 29 2.44 1.36 14.09
C THR A 29 2.31 -0.14 14.39
N PRO A 30 1.81 -0.53 15.58
CA PRO A 30 1.55 -1.93 15.89
C PRO A 30 0.56 -2.54 14.91
N GLN A 31 0.85 -3.75 14.43
CA GLN A 31 -0.05 -4.51 13.57
C GLN A 31 -0.67 -5.64 14.37
N TYR A 32 -1.99 -5.77 14.25
CA TYR A 32 -2.76 -6.79 14.95
C TYR A 32 -3.38 -7.76 13.96
N ALA A 33 -3.52 -9.02 14.37
CA ALA A 33 -4.27 -10.03 13.65
C ALA A 33 -5.22 -10.77 14.61
N THR A 34 -6.32 -11.28 14.07
CA THR A 34 -7.21 -12.15 14.84
C THR A 34 -6.72 -13.59 14.74
N GLN A 35 -6.36 -14.18 15.88
CA GLN A 35 -6.04 -15.59 16.00
C GLN A 35 -7.31 -16.36 16.39
N THR A 36 -7.73 -17.29 15.53
CA THR A 36 -8.86 -18.19 15.79
C THR A 36 -8.34 -19.52 16.31
N THR A 37 -8.78 -19.91 17.49
CA THR A 37 -8.44 -21.21 18.12
C THR A 37 -9.68 -22.06 18.19
N PHE A 38 -9.59 -23.29 17.67
CA PHE A 38 -10.68 -24.26 17.67
C PHE A 38 -10.49 -25.23 18.84
N ILE A 39 -11.53 -25.40 19.65
CA ILE A 39 -11.56 -26.31 20.79
C ILE A 39 -12.38 -27.55 20.37
N PRO A 40 -11.76 -28.75 20.32
CA PRO A 40 -12.46 -29.94 19.83
C PRO A 40 -13.57 -30.40 20.78
N PRO A 41 -14.66 -30.97 20.24
CA PRO A 41 -15.69 -31.57 21.07
C PRO A 41 -15.15 -32.80 21.81
N GLN A 42 -15.74 -33.11 22.96
CA GLN A 42 -15.32 -34.21 23.82
C GLN A 42 -15.93 -35.58 23.42
N THR A 43 -16.84 -35.61 22.43
CA THR A 43 -17.55 -36.78 21.99
C THR A 43 -17.04 -37.33 20.66
N SER A 44 -17.00 -38.65 20.49
CA SER A 44 -16.62 -39.28 19.21
C SER A 44 -17.55 -38.88 18.05
N ALA A 45 -18.83 -38.69 18.33
CA ALA A 45 -19.81 -38.21 17.35
C ALA A 45 -19.50 -36.78 16.91
N GLY A 46 -19.09 -35.88 17.84
CA GLY A 46 -18.67 -34.54 17.53
C GLY A 46 -17.39 -34.50 16.68
N LEU A 47 -16.43 -35.37 16.95
CA LEU A 47 -15.21 -35.50 16.13
C LEU A 47 -15.51 -35.98 14.70
N ALA A 48 -16.41 -36.93 14.53
CA ALA A 48 -16.88 -37.39 13.21
C ALA A 48 -17.62 -36.27 12.46
N CYS A 49 -18.43 -35.47 13.17
CA CYS A 49 -19.10 -34.30 12.61
C CYS A 49 -18.09 -33.25 12.11
N ILE A 50 -17.01 -32.95 12.85
CA ILE A 50 -15.97 -32.01 12.44
C ILE A 50 -15.27 -32.45 11.16
N SER A 51 -15.02 -33.75 10.96
CA SER A 51 -14.42 -34.24 9.72
C SER A 51 -15.29 -33.93 8.49
N HIS A 52 -16.61 -33.94 8.66
CA HIS A 52 -17.55 -33.50 7.61
C HIS A 52 -17.44 -32.00 7.36
N CYS A 53 -17.42 -31.16 8.40
CA CYS A 53 -17.19 -29.72 8.27
C CYS A 53 -15.89 -29.38 7.53
N GLN A 54 -14.81 -30.14 7.75
CA GLN A 54 -13.52 -29.95 7.04
C GLN A 54 -13.67 -30.27 5.55
N THR A 55 -14.41 -31.33 5.21
CA THR A 55 -14.68 -31.67 3.80
C THR A 55 -15.48 -30.55 3.11
N GLU A 56 -16.52 -30.04 3.78
CA GLU A 56 -17.33 -28.92 3.27
C GLU A 56 -16.49 -27.64 3.11
N LEU A 57 -15.59 -27.35 4.05
CA LEU A 57 -14.65 -26.22 3.94
C LEU A 57 -13.79 -26.34 2.68
N GLN A 58 -13.17 -27.50 2.45
CA GLN A 58 -12.35 -27.73 1.27
C GLN A 58 -13.16 -27.61 -0.02
N GLN A 59 -14.37 -28.17 -0.04
CA GLN A 59 -15.25 -28.06 -1.21
C GLN A 59 -15.64 -26.60 -1.48
N CYS A 60 -16.00 -25.84 -0.44
CA CYS A 60 -16.29 -24.42 -0.55
C CYS A 60 -15.08 -23.64 -1.09
N GLN A 61 -13.89 -23.84 -0.54
CA GLN A 61 -12.66 -23.19 -0.98
C GLN A 61 -12.33 -23.49 -2.45
N ASN A 62 -12.49 -24.75 -2.87
CA ASN A 62 -12.27 -25.15 -4.26
C ASN A 62 -13.28 -24.48 -5.21
N THR A 63 -14.55 -24.40 -4.78
CA THR A 63 -15.60 -23.73 -5.56
C THR A 63 -15.32 -22.23 -5.69
N CYS A 64 -14.94 -21.56 -4.59
CA CYS A 64 -14.55 -20.16 -4.62
C CYS A 64 -13.31 -19.92 -5.50
N ALA A 65 -12.29 -20.76 -5.41
CA ALA A 65 -11.10 -20.66 -6.23
C ALA A 65 -11.43 -20.83 -7.72
N ALA A 66 -12.28 -21.80 -8.08
CA ALA A 66 -12.73 -22.01 -9.45
C ALA A 66 -13.55 -20.83 -9.97
N ALA A 67 -14.46 -20.29 -9.17
CA ALA A 67 -15.22 -19.10 -9.51
C ALA A 67 -14.34 -17.89 -9.76
N ARG A 68 -13.35 -17.66 -8.87
CA ARG A 68 -12.36 -16.59 -9.03
C ARG A 68 -11.52 -16.77 -10.29
N GLN A 69 -11.04 -17.97 -10.59
CA GLN A 69 -10.30 -18.26 -11.83
C GLN A 69 -11.15 -18.01 -13.08
N SER A 70 -12.41 -18.43 -13.06
CA SER A 70 -13.35 -18.15 -14.14
C SER A 70 -13.58 -16.64 -14.33
N CYS A 71 -13.75 -15.90 -13.23
CA CYS A 71 -13.85 -14.46 -13.27
C CYS A 71 -12.61 -13.82 -13.91
N ILE A 72 -11.40 -14.21 -13.48
CA ILE A 72 -10.13 -13.69 -14.02
C ILE A 72 -9.99 -14.00 -15.51
N ALA A 73 -10.39 -15.19 -15.96
CA ALA A 73 -10.35 -15.54 -17.38
C ALA A 73 -11.26 -14.66 -18.23
N ASN A 74 -12.38 -14.20 -17.68
CA ASN A 74 -13.36 -13.35 -18.36
C ASN A 74 -13.01 -11.84 -18.31
N ILE A 75 -12.03 -11.43 -17.52
CA ILE A 75 -11.63 -10.02 -17.35
C ILE A 75 -10.85 -9.48 -18.56
N GLU A 76 -10.19 -10.32 -19.33
CA GLU A 76 -9.26 -9.89 -20.38
C GLU A 76 -9.86 -8.89 -21.39
N PRO A 77 -11.06 -9.12 -21.97
CA PRO A 77 -11.66 -8.15 -22.90
C PRO A 77 -11.93 -6.79 -22.23
N ALA A 78 -12.45 -6.79 -21.01
CA ALA A 78 -12.73 -5.57 -20.25
C ALA A 78 -11.43 -4.81 -19.90
N ALA A 79 -10.36 -5.53 -19.60
CA ALA A 79 -9.05 -4.93 -19.31
C ALA A 79 -8.46 -4.26 -20.56
N GLN A 80 -8.60 -4.87 -21.72
CA GLN A 80 -8.17 -4.28 -22.99
C GLN A 80 -8.97 -3.02 -23.37
N GLU A 81 -10.27 -3.02 -23.13
CA GLU A 81 -11.13 -1.85 -23.37
C GLU A 81 -10.79 -0.71 -22.40
N ALA A 82 -10.62 -1.01 -21.11
CA ALA A 82 -10.22 -0.06 -20.11
C ALA A 82 -8.85 0.55 -20.43
N PHE A 83 -7.87 -0.29 -20.81
CA PHE A 83 -6.55 0.16 -21.23
C PHE A 83 -6.61 1.05 -22.48
N ALA A 84 -7.40 0.70 -23.50
CA ALA A 84 -7.58 1.53 -24.70
C ALA A 84 -8.17 2.90 -24.35
N THR A 85 -9.09 2.96 -23.39
CA THR A 85 -9.67 4.21 -22.89
C THR A 85 -8.65 5.03 -22.12
N ALA A 86 -7.89 4.40 -21.21
CA ALA A 86 -6.83 5.05 -20.44
C ALA A 86 -5.72 5.59 -21.37
N LEU A 87 -5.39 4.86 -22.44
CA LEU A 87 -4.40 5.31 -23.44
C LEU A 87 -4.84 6.59 -24.16
N LYS A 88 -6.12 6.69 -24.55
CA LYS A 88 -6.67 7.92 -25.18
C LYS A 88 -6.58 9.11 -24.21
N THR A 89 -6.92 8.89 -22.94
CA THR A 89 -6.82 9.93 -21.91
C THR A 89 -5.36 10.37 -21.73
N TYR A 90 -4.44 9.41 -21.62
CA TYR A 90 -3.01 9.67 -21.50
C TYR A 90 -2.47 10.48 -22.70
N GLU A 91 -2.87 10.15 -23.92
CA GLU A 91 -2.45 10.91 -25.11
C GLU A 91 -2.94 12.37 -25.09
N ALA A 92 -4.15 12.61 -24.59
CA ALA A 92 -4.69 13.96 -24.43
C ALA A 92 -3.93 14.73 -23.32
N GLU A 93 -3.68 14.08 -22.19
CA GLU A 93 -2.91 14.66 -21.08
C GLU A 93 -1.46 14.93 -21.49
N ARG A 94 -0.83 14.05 -22.25
CA ARG A 94 0.52 14.24 -22.77
C ARG A 94 0.60 15.48 -23.69
N LYS A 95 -0.37 15.66 -24.58
CA LYS A 95 -0.42 16.86 -25.44
C LYS A 95 -0.58 18.12 -24.61
N LYS A 96 -1.45 18.09 -23.59
CA LYS A 96 -1.61 19.21 -22.65
C LYS A 96 -0.31 19.50 -21.92
N TYR A 97 0.35 18.46 -21.37
CA TYR A 97 1.64 18.59 -20.70
C TYR A 97 2.71 19.22 -21.60
N GLU A 98 2.80 18.81 -22.87
CA GLU A 98 3.76 19.38 -23.82
C GLU A 98 3.52 20.90 -24.03
N ILE A 99 2.25 21.32 -24.11
CA ILE A 99 1.87 22.75 -24.22
C ILE A 99 2.24 23.48 -22.91
N ASP A 100 1.83 22.95 -21.76
CA ASP A 100 2.08 23.57 -20.46
C ASP A 100 3.60 23.69 -20.20
N ARG A 101 4.40 22.69 -20.61
CA ARG A 101 5.86 22.73 -20.53
C ARG A 101 6.45 23.82 -21.42
N GLN A 102 5.97 23.96 -22.64
CA GLN A 102 6.43 25.05 -23.54
C GLN A 102 6.13 26.42 -22.96
N PHE A 103 4.92 26.61 -22.40
CA PHE A 103 4.56 27.85 -21.71
C PHE A 103 5.43 28.12 -20.47
N TYR A 104 5.70 27.10 -19.71
CA TYR A 104 6.60 27.19 -18.55
C TYR A 104 8.02 27.61 -18.97
N GLU A 105 8.60 26.98 -19.99
CA GLU A 105 9.92 27.30 -20.51
C GLU A 105 9.97 28.72 -21.11
N LEU A 106 8.94 29.12 -21.86
CA LEU A 106 8.82 30.46 -22.41
C LEU A 106 8.75 31.53 -21.31
N ASN A 107 7.89 31.33 -20.32
CA ASN A 107 7.77 32.24 -19.17
C ASN A 107 9.09 32.36 -18.41
N ARG A 108 9.76 31.23 -18.15
CA ARG A 108 11.06 31.20 -17.50
C ARG A 108 12.11 32.00 -18.28
N THR A 109 12.14 31.85 -19.60
CA THR A 109 13.08 32.56 -20.47
C THR A 109 12.81 34.07 -20.51
N MET A 110 11.54 34.47 -20.61
CA MET A 110 11.16 35.89 -20.59
C MET A 110 11.50 36.56 -19.24
N ARG A 111 11.34 35.84 -18.14
CA ARG A 111 11.66 36.38 -16.80
C ARG A 111 13.15 36.59 -16.57
N MET A 112 14.00 35.75 -17.12
CA MET A 112 15.47 35.90 -17.00
C MET A 112 15.98 37.16 -17.73
N GLY A 113 15.26 37.66 -18.71
CA GLY A 113 15.62 38.85 -19.50
C GLY A 113 15.04 40.17 -18.98
N TYR A 114 14.19 40.12 -17.95
CA TYR A 114 13.55 41.36 -17.48
C TYR A 114 14.47 42.16 -16.57
N SER A 115 14.84 43.36 -17.02
CA SER A 115 15.53 44.34 -16.20
C SER A 115 14.73 45.66 -16.24
N TYR A 116 14.66 46.36 -15.12
CA TYR A 116 13.97 47.61 -15.00
C TYR A 116 14.95 48.74 -14.63
N PRO A 117 14.75 49.97 -15.16
CA PRO A 117 15.58 51.10 -14.83
C PRO A 117 15.27 51.60 -13.41
N VAL A 118 16.31 51.78 -12.59
CA VAL A 118 16.26 52.40 -11.26
C VAL A 118 17.19 53.59 -11.24
N PHE A 119 16.67 54.75 -10.77
CA PHE A 119 17.51 55.89 -10.57
C PHE A 119 18.29 55.78 -9.25
N VAL A 120 19.62 55.81 -9.32
CA VAL A 120 20.49 55.78 -8.15
C VAL A 120 21.15 57.13 -8.00
N PRO A 121 20.94 57.86 -6.88
CA PRO A 121 21.58 59.15 -6.65
C PRO A 121 23.11 59.05 -6.75
N GLY A 122 23.71 59.92 -7.60
CA GLY A 122 25.15 59.93 -7.88
C GLY A 122 25.59 59.02 -9.02
N TYR A 123 24.77 58.07 -9.50
CA TYR A 123 25.10 57.14 -10.60
C TYR A 123 24.12 57.26 -11.79
N GLY A 124 22.96 57.98 -11.61
CA GLY A 124 21.97 58.09 -12.67
C GLY A 124 21.07 56.82 -12.80
N TRP A 125 20.53 56.61 -13.99
CA TRP A 125 19.67 55.46 -14.29
C TRP A 125 20.53 54.18 -14.50
N VAL A 126 20.29 53.18 -13.65
CA VAL A 126 20.95 51.88 -13.76
C VAL A 126 19.89 50.78 -13.97
N MET A 127 20.18 49.82 -14.84
CA MET A 127 19.29 48.68 -15.06
C MET A 127 19.51 47.66 -13.94
N ARG A 128 18.46 47.35 -13.19
CA ARG A 128 18.47 46.29 -12.20
C ARG A 128 17.73 45.06 -12.72
N PRO A 129 18.29 43.85 -12.54
CA PRO A 129 17.53 42.62 -12.84
C PRO A 129 16.30 42.56 -11.94
N GLY A 130 15.11 42.42 -12.56
CA GLY A 130 13.85 42.22 -11.85
C GLY A 130 13.71 40.74 -11.44
N PHE A 131 13.65 40.50 -10.14
CA PHE A 131 13.25 39.20 -9.63
C PHE A 131 11.75 39.27 -9.33
N TYR A 132 10.93 38.67 -10.21
CA TYR A 132 9.57 38.37 -9.84
C TYR A 132 9.60 37.09 -8.99
N GLN A 133 9.33 37.25 -7.72
CA GLN A 133 9.17 36.14 -6.78
C GLN A 133 7.73 35.64 -6.91
N ASP A 134 7.46 34.84 -7.94
CA ASP A 134 6.18 34.17 -8.07
C ASP A 134 6.20 32.82 -7.35
N PHE A 135 5.25 32.67 -6.45
CA PHE A 135 5.03 31.48 -5.62
C PHE A 135 4.48 30.27 -6.38
N TYR A 136 4.41 30.27 -7.72
CA TYR A 136 3.74 29.26 -8.55
C TYR A 136 4.60 28.78 -9.72
N ASP A 137 5.89 28.56 -9.49
CA ASP A 137 6.80 28.14 -10.56
C ASP A 137 7.19 26.63 -10.46
N ASP A 138 6.26 25.78 -10.04
CA ASP A 138 6.46 24.35 -10.14
C ASP A 138 6.36 23.93 -11.61
N PRO A 139 7.36 23.20 -12.12
CA PRO A 139 7.29 22.68 -13.50
C PRO A 139 6.11 21.70 -13.63
N PRO A 140 5.43 21.69 -14.78
CA PRO A 140 4.32 20.77 -14.99
C PRO A 140 4.79 19.31 -14.84
N THR A 141 4.01 18.49 -14.16
CA THR A 141 4.31 17.08 -13.95
C THR A 141 3.90 16.25 -15.18
N PRO A 142 4.78 15.38 -15.69
CA PRO A 142 4.45 14.53 -16.82
C PRO A 142 3.36 13.52 -16.43
N PRO A 143 2.40 13.23 -17.32
CA PRO A 143 1.41 12.20 -17.07
C PRO A 143 2.04 10.81 -17.04
N VAL A 144 1.48 9.92 -16.23
CA VAL A 144 1.94 8.53 -16.11
C VAL A 144 1.30 7.69 -17.22
N ALA A 145 2.13 6.96 -17.96
CA ALA A 145 1.64 6.07 -19.01
C ALA A 145 0.84 4.90 -18.40
N PRO A 146 -0.37 4.60 -18.92
CA PRO A 146 -1.15 3.47 -18.43
C PRO A 146 -0.49 2.13 -18.81
N SER A 147 -0.77 1.11 -18.03
CA SER A 147 -0.28 -0.25 -18.24
C SER A 147 -1.47 -1.23 -18.28
N LEU A 148 -1.52 -2.10 -19.29
CA LEU A 148 -2.52 -3.16 -19.37
C LEU A 148 -2.50 -4.06 -18.12
N ALA A 149 -1.32 -4.30 -17.57
CA ALA A 149 -1.17 -5.12 -16.36
C ALA A 149 -1.81 -4.46 -15.13
N GLU A 150 -1.72 -3.14 -15.01
CA GLU A 150 -2.35 -2.39 -13.92
C GLU A 150 -3.88 -2.36 -14.07
N GLU A 151 -4.38 -2.12 -15.28
CA GLU A 151 -5.82 -2.16 -15.56
C GLU A 151 -6.42 -3.54 -15.28
N ARG A 152 -5.73 -4.60 -15.72
CA ARG A 152 -6.11 -5.98 -15.39
C ARG A 152 -6.13 -6.22 -13.88
N LYS A 153 -5.10 -5.81 -13.16
CA LYS A 153 -5.00 -5.95 -11.70
C LYS A 153 -6.13 -5.20 -11.00
N ARG A 154 -6.42 -3.97 -11.40
CA ARG A 154 -7.50 -3.15 -10.84
C ARG A 154 -8.86 -3.84 -11.03
N LEU A 155 -9.17 -4.29 -12.24
CA LEU A 155 -10.43 -4.98 -12.54
C LEU A 155 -10.57 -6.31 -11.81
N ILE A 156 -9.48 -7.08 -11.65
CA ILE A 156 -9.49 -8.30 -10.82
C ILE A 156 -9.85 -7.97 -9.37
N GLN A 157 -9.24 -6.94 -8.79
CA GLN A 157 -9.54 -6.52 -7.43
C GLN A 157 -10.97 -6.03 -7.25
N GLU A 158 -11.49 -5.28 -8.23
CA GLU A 158 -12.85 -4.72 -8.17
C GLU A 158 -13.94 -5.77 -8.41
N GLN A 159 -13.74 -6.69 -9.34
CA GLN A 159 -14.80 -7.60 -9.80
C GLN A 159 -14.65 -9.04 -9.29
N CYS A 160 -13.41 -9.54 -9.16
CA CYS A 160 -13.18 -10.93 -8.81
C CYS A 160 -12.83 -11.13 -7.33
N ASP A 161 -12.13 -10.17 -6.71
CA ASP A 161 -11.71 -10.26 -5.30
C ASP A 161 -12.76 -9.68 -4.34
N SER A 162 -13.76 -8.96 -4.85
CA SER A 162 -14.85 -8.39 -4.06
C SER A 162 -15.94 -9.42 -3.69
N ALA A 163 -16.01 -10.55 -4.38
CA ALA A 163 -16.99 -11.58 -4.11
C ALA A 163 -16.70 -12.27 -2.76
N PRO A 164 -17.63 -12.25 -1.79
CA PRO A 164 -17.41 -12.87 -0.49
C PRO A 164 -17.34 -14.39 -0.63
N CYS A 165 -16.28 -14.99 -0.09
CA CYS A 165 -16.14 -16.43 0.10
C CYS A 165 -16.35 -16.78 1.58
N PRO A 166 -17.58 -17.06 2.05
CA PRO A 166 -17.89 -17.23 3.46
C PRO A 166 -17.49 -18.62 4.01
N CYS A 167 -16.54 -19.31 3.37
CA CYS A 167 -16.16 -20.67 3.70
C CYS A 167 -15.70 -20.82 5.15
N GLU A 168 -14.95 -19.84 5.67
CA GLU A 168 -14.47 -19.86 7.07
C GLU A 168 -15.61 -19.65 8.06
N GLN A 169 -16.52 -18.74 7.76
CA GLN A 169 -17.69 -18.50 8.60
C GLN A 169 -18.60 -19.72 8.64
N ASN A 170 -18.82 -20.36 7.50
CA ASN A 170 -19.62 -21.60 7.42
C ASN A 170 -18.94 -22.72 8.20
N PHE A 171 -17.60 -22.84 8.08
CA PHE A 171 -16.85 -23.82 8.86
C PHE A 171 -16.94 -23.56 10.36
N GLU A 172 -16.77 -22.32 10.82
CA GLU A 172 -16.90 -21.97 12.23
C GLU A 172 -18.30 -22.34 12.77
N GLN A 173 -19.36 -22.04 12.00
CA GLN A 173 -20.73 -22.40 12.38
C GLN A 173 -20.94 -23.91 12.44
N CYS A 174 -20.46 -24.65 11.44
CA CYS A 174 -20.49 -26.11 11.42
C CYS A 174 -19.74 -26.69 12.63
N TYR A 175 -18.54 -26.17 12.91
CA TYR A 175 -17.69 -26.62 14.02
C TYR A 175 -18.36 -26.48 15.38
N VAL A 176 -18.99 -25.31 15.61
CA VAL A 176 -19.78 -25.06 16.84
C VAL A 176 -21.01 -25.98 16.89
N GLY A 177 -21.69 -26.18 15.76
CA GLY A 177 -22.83 -27.11 15.66
C GLY A 177 -22.45 -28.56 16.01
N CYS A 178 -21.21 -28.96 15.79
CA CYS A 178 -20.67 -30.27 16.19
C CYS A 178 -20.31 -30.36 17.70
N GLY A 179 -20.56 -29.32 18.48
CA GLY A 179 -20.20 -29.27 19.91
C GLY A 179 -18.76 -28.82 20.18
N GLY A 180 -18.07 -28.31 19.18
CA GLY A 180 -16.76 -27.67 19.33
C GLY A 180 -16.88 -26.23 19.80
N GLY A 181 -15.76 -25.63 20.21
CA GLY A 181 -15.68 -24.21 20.59
C GLY A 181 -14.79 -23.42 19.62
N VAL A 182 -15.12 -22.14 19.43
CA VAL A 182 -14.29 -21.20 18.64
C VAL A 182 -13.94 -20.01 19.52
N LYS A 183 -12.65 -19.78 19.74
CA LYS A 183 -12.14 -18.63 20.51
C LYS A 183 -11.34 -17.72 19.58
N LYS A 184 -11.77 -16.47 19.47
CA LYS A 184 -11.07 -15.43 18.71
C LYS A 184 -10.29 -14.51 19.67
N THR A 185 -9.01 -14.33 19.43
CA THR A 185 -8.14 -13.46 20.23
C THR A 185 -7.38 -12.54 19.29
N VAL A 186 -7.40 -11.24 19.58
CA VAL A 186 -6.59 -10.27 18.84
C VAL A 186 -5.17 -10.33 19.40
N VAL A 187 -4.20 -10.56 18.53
CA VAL A 187 -2.78 -10.66 18.87
C VAL A 187 -1.97 -9.68 18.04
N CYS A 188 -0.95 -9.09 18.63
CA CYS A 188 -0.03 -8.24 17.91
C CYS A 188 0.98 -9.10 17.14
N ILE A 189 1.18 -8.82 15.83
CA ILE A 189 2.06 -9.59 14.94
C ILE A 189 3.32 -8.84 14.50
N ALA A 190 3.30 -7.49 14.55
CA ALA A 190 4.46 -6.66 14.21
C ALA A 190 4.44 -5.36 15.01
N ASN A 191 5.63 -4.85 15.36
CA ASN A 191 5.83 -3.60 16.10
C ASN A 191 5.09 -3.54 17.44
N CYS A 192 5.01 -4.68 18.13
CA CYS A 192 4.27 -4.86 19.36
C CYS A 192 4.93 -4.13 20.54
N LYS A 193 4.11 -3.57 21.45
CA LYS A 193 4.58 -3.15 22.76
C LYS A 193 4.69 -4.38 23.68
N ASP A 194 5.48 -4.28 24.75
CA ASP A 194 5.66 -5.40 25.69
C ASP A 194 4.36 -5.84 26.39
N SER A 195 3.40 -4.93 26.50
CA SER A 195 2.06 -5.19 27.05
C SER A 195 1.06 -5.81 26.09
N ASP A 196 1.40 -5.90 24.79
CA ASP A 196 0.48 -6.40 23.78
C ASP A 196 0.36 -7.93 23.86
N PRO A 197 -0.84 -8.49 23.66
CA PRO A 197 -1.03 -9.92 23.61
C PRO A 197 -0.24 -10.50 22.43
N LYS A 198 0.67 -11.41 22.70
CA LYS A 198 1.50 -12.10 21.70
C LYS A 198 0.80 -13.36 21.20
N PRO A 199 1.08 -13.80 19.96
CA PRO A 199 0.59 -15.07 19.45
C PRO A 199 1.00 -16.21 20.38
N GLN A 200 0.04 -17.02 20.81
CA GLN A 200 0.36 -18.22 21.57
C GLN A 200 1.11 -19.20 20.68
N PRO A 201 2.26 -19.76 21.13
CA PRO A 201 2.92 -20.83 20.39
C PRO A 201 1.94 -22.00 20.22
N GLN A 202 1.82 -22.50 19.01
CA GLN A 202 1.04 -23.70 18.76
C GLN A 202 1.70 -24.85 19.52
N SER A 203 0.99 -25.44 20.47
CA SER A 203 1.40 -26.74 20.98
C SER A 203 1.46 -27.71 19.78
N PRO A 204 2.51 -28.54 19.64
CA PRO A 204 2.57 -29.50 18.55
C PRO A 204 1.35 -30.41 18.66
N VAL A 205 0.43 -30.23 17.70
CA VAL A 205 -0.76 -31.08 17.58
C VAL A 205 -0.28 -32.44 17.15
N LEU A 206 -0.57 -33.47 17.97
CA LEU A 206 -0.42 -34.84 17.56
C LEU A 206 -1.17 -35.05 16.22
N PRO A 207 -0.67 -35.91 15.31
CA PRO A 207 -1.09 -35.99 13.91
C PRO A 207 -2.48 -36.60 13.66
N GLU A 208 -3.40 -36.58 14.61
CA GLU A 208 -4.75 -37.12 14.43
C GLU A 208 -5.81 -36.06 14.78
N GLY A 209 -6.04 -35.13 13.83
CA GLY A 209 -7.12 -34.16 13.93
C GLY A 209 -6.65 -32.69 13.88
N GLY A 210 -6.11 -32.32 12.75
CA GLY A 210 -5.49 -30.99 12.59
C GLY A 210 -6.45 -29.82 12.80
N VAL A 211 -6.24 -29.07 13.86
CA VAL A 211 -6.83 -27.77 14.07
C VAL A 211 -5.92 -26.74 13.39
N GLN A 212 -6.36 -26.19 12.27
CA GLN A 212 -5.66 -25.11 11.61
C GLN A 212 -5.93 -23.80 12.37
N GLN A 213 -4.86 -23.15 12.83
CA GLN A 213 -4.95 -21.76 13.33
C GLN A 213 -4.81 -20.81 12.16
N GLN A 214 -5.82 -20.01 11.94
CA GLN A 214 -5.84 -19.04 10.87
C GLN A 214 -5.62 -17.63 11.45
N LEU A 215 -4.60 -16.94 10.95
CA LEU A 215 -4.32 -15.54 11.25
C LEU A 215 -4.91 -14.67 10.14
N THR A 216 -5.97 -13.94 10.44
CA THR A 216 -6.53 -12.94 9.51
C THR A 216 -6.07 -11.54 9.93
N PRO A 217 -5.39 -10.78 9.04
CA PRO A 217 -5.00 -9.41 9.33
C PRO A 217 -6.24 -8.52 9.49
N LEU A 218 -6.24 -7.68 10.51
CA LEU A 218 -7.24 -6.63 10.67
C LEU A 218 -6.99 -5.56 9.60
N LYS A 219 -8.01 -5.29 8.78
CA LYS A 219 -7.99 -4.20 7.81
C LYS A 219 -7.96 -2.87 8.58
N PRO A 220 -7.08 -1.91 8.21
CA PRO A 220 -7.00 -0.59 8.83
C PRO A 220 -8.28 0.22 8.65
#